data_c5eb6c5f9fc14e56d116987bcd823c83
#
_entry.id   c5eb6c5f9fc14e56d116987bcd823c83
#
_cell.length_a   1.000
_cell.length_b   1.000
_cell.length_c   1.000
_cell.angle_alpha   90.00
_cell.angle_beta   90.00
_cell.angle_gamma   90.00
#
_symmetry.space_group_name_H-M   'P 1'
#
loop_
_entity.id
_entity.type
_entity.pdbx_description
1 polymer ?
#
loop_
_entity_poly.entity_id
_entity_poly.type
_entity_poly.pdbx_seq_one_letter_code
_entity_poly.pdbx_strand_id
1 'polypeptide(L)'
;MKDTAKPDEPPLALPAPSPVENESLFGGRIQRTMTLLATSGPLRRFPVRIIFYGQSIVNSRWTRAVEADLRRRFPEADLTIENRAIGGFGADALIRTAAHDIYPAYPDLVVYLVYGGEQSGALEAFLANIRRYTTSEIMLLTHHLRGTDYSDDASATYWRYLAQKYDCELVDLHEESKQYLVEHGIRPEQLLGSDKIHPNEEGSRLIAWTLLRHFRFNTLLPGGWYDRVRTYQARRSRDDSTADEITFAGEPWELRGASAIGNSPDNPMRLAFEGNRVDIVAGACPAGKTGTARILIDGRPPSANPRLYAATRPSPVPKMWFPAVRRIEWQSPPAIEDWTLRITGTSDDCKSLEYEVIGSKTGHDGNGNNREKFVSKSGRVVIDPRDLAFADAFFWSKVAPPVGYEATWKVVPLFSDLYTPSGSDPSRPCTLTAARNLTNERHVVEIIPNGDGPVPVQAIEVYRPPLR
;
A
#
# COMPACT_ATOMS: atom_id res chain seq x y z
N MET A 1 34.18 -0.77 -3.68
CA MET A 1 34.91 -0.46 -4.92
C MET A 1 34.89 1.05 -5.07
N LYS A 2 36.05 1.69 -5.14
CA LYS A 2 36.16 3.15 -5.31
C LYS A 2 35.76 3.47 -6.75
N ASP A 3 34.81 4.39 -6.88
CA ASP A 3 34.37 4.97 -8.13
C ASP A 3 35.55 5.78 -8.71
N THR A 4 36.20 5.24 -9.74
CA THR A 4 37.16 6.00 -10.52
C THR A 4 36.40 6.77 -11.58
N ALA A 5 35.91 7.95 -11.20
CA ALA A 5 35.36 8.91 -12.15
C ALA A 5 36.39 9.21 -13.24
N LYS A 6 36.00 9.07 -14.51
CA LYS A 6 36.74 9.67 -15.63
C LYS A 6 36.72 11.19 -15.46
N PRO A 7 37.86 11.87 -15.63
CA PRO A 7 37.87 13.33 -15.60
C PRO A 7 37.21 13.90 -16.88
N ASP A 8 36.44 14.97 -16.69
CA ASP A 8 36.16 16.03 -17.65
C ASP A 8 35.18 15.80 -18.82
N GLU A 9 33.98 15.25 -18.56
CA GLU A 9 32.83 15.72 -19.31
C GLU A 9 32.05 16.69 -18.40
N PRO A 10 31.72 17.93 -18.86
CA PRO A 10 30.88 18.83 -18.07
C PRO A 10 29.53 18.14 -17.78
N PRO A 11 28.91 18.38 -16.61
CA PRO A 11 27.63 17.79 -16.30
C PRO A 11 26.63 18.09 -17.41
N LEU A 12 25.94 17.04 -17.89
CA LEU A 12 24.94 17.15 -18.96
C LEU A 12 23.81 18.08 -18.48
N ALA A 13 23.76 19.29 -19.05
CA ALA A 13 22.67 20.22 -18.73
C ALA A 13 21.39 19.76 -19.47
N LEU A 14 20.59 18.93 -18.81
CA LEU A 14 19.33 18.47 -19.38
C LEU A 14 18.29 19.59 -19.41
N PRO A 15 17.72 19.93 -20.60
CA PRO A 15 16.53 20.75 -20.67
C PRO A 15 15.31 20.02 -20.12
N ALA A 16 14.28 20.77 -19.71
CA ALA A 16 13.02 20.14 -19.31
C ALA A 16 12.36 19.43 -20.51
N PRO A 17 11.69 18.27 -20.31
CA PRO A 17 10.95 17.63 -21.38
C PRO A 17 9.89 18.53 -22.00
N SER A 18 9.79 18.49 -23.32
CA SER A 18 8.73 19.20 -24.05
C SER A 18 7.34 18.65 -23.68
N PRO A 19 6.29 19.50 -23.65
CA PRO A 19 4.92 19.02 -23.47
C PRO A 19 4.54 17.99 -24.56
N VAL A 20 3.83 16.94 -24.15
CA VAL A 20 3.29 15.95 -25.09
C VAL A 20 1.83 16.27 -25.45
N GLU A 21 1.35 15.79 -26.60
CA GLU A 21 0.02 16.13 -27.14
C GLU A 21 -1.13 15.88 -26.15
N ASN A 22 -1.09 14.78 -25.41
CA ASN A 22 -2.15 14.39 -24.48
C ASN A 22 -1.88 14.77 -23.01
N GLU A 23 -0.95 15.67 -22.74
CA GLU A 23 -0.56 16.05 -21.37
C GLU A 23 -1.73 16.60 -20.53
N SER A 24 -2.72 17.21 -21.17
CA SER A 24 -3.95 17.66 -20.49
C SER A 24 -4.78 16.55 -19.83
N LEU A 25 -4.58 15.30 -20.25
CA LEU A 25 -5.25 14.12 -19.71
C LEU A 25 -4.46 13.43 -18.60
N PHE A 26 -3.22 13.85 -18.36
CA PHE A 26 -2.38 13.28 -17.33
C PHE A 26 -2.99 13.44 -15.93
N GLY A 27 -2.79 12.42 -15.10
CA GLY A 27 -3.39 12.34 -13.78
C GLY A 27 -4.85 11.89 -13.77
N GLY A 28 -5.43 11.59 -14.94
CA GLY A 28 -6.85 11.24 -15.06
C GLY A 28 -7.27 10.04 -14.21
N ARG A 29 -6.35 9.12 -13.90
CA ARG A 29 -6.61 7.91 -13.13
C ARG A 29 -6.16 7.98 -11.66
N ILE A 30 -5.68 9.16 -11.22
CA ILE A 30 -5.27 9.39 -9.81
C ILE A 30 -5.99 10.61 -9.20
N GLN A 31 -7.17 10.93 -9.70
CA GLN A 31 -7.88 12.16 -9.28
C GLN A 31 -8.39 12.11 -7.84
N ARG A 32 -8.59 10.93 -7.23
CA ARG A 32 -8.88 10.85 -5.80
C ARG A 32 -7.68 11.32 -4.97
N THR A 33 -6.49 10.78 -5.23
CA THR A 33 -5.25 11.20 -4.58
C THR A 33 -5.01 12.70 -4.81
N MET A 34 -5.16 13.17 -6.05
CA MET A 34 -4.97 14.58 -6.38
C MET A 34 -6.00 15.49 -5.69
N THR A 35 -7.24 15.05 -5.56
CA THR A 35 -8.29 15.79 -4.82
C THR A 35 -7.89 15.93 -3.35
N LEU A 36 -7.52 14.83 -2.68
CA LEU A 36 -7.11 14.87 -1.28
C LEU A 36 -5.89 15.80 -1.06
N LEU A 37 -4.91 15.74 -1.96
CA LEU A 37 -3.74 16.61 -1.92
C LEU A 37 -4.12 18.08 -2.12
N ALA A 38 -4.84 18.39 -3.20
CA ALA A 38 -5.13 19.76 -3.62
C ALA A 38 -6.18 20.48 -2.74
N THR A 39 -7.08 19.72 -2.09
CA THR A 39 -8.11 20.28 -1.20
C THR A 39 -7.69 20.29 0.26
N SER A 40 -6.50 19.78 0.59
CA SER A 40 -5.91 19.96 1.92
C SER A 40 -5.58 21.41 2.18
N GLY A 41 -5.95 21.89 3.36
CA GLY A 41 -5.70 23.26 3.80
C GLY A 41 -5.53 23.34 5.32
N PRO A 42 -5.21 24.52 5.88
CA PRO A 42 -4.94 24.70 7.30
C PRO A 42 -6.08 24.24 8.21
N LEU A 43 -7.34 24.32 7.73
CA LEU A 43 -8.53 23.93 8.49
C LEU A 43 -8.92 22.45 8.31
N ARG A 44 -8.41 21.79 7.28
CA ARG A 44 -8.70 20.39 7.00
C ARG A 44 -7.54 19.74 6.23
N ARG A 45 -6.75 18.95 6.90
CA ARG A 45 -5.59 18.23 6.38
C ARG A 45 -5.99 16.78 6.12
N PHE A 46 -5.99 16.38 4.87
CA PHE A 46 -6.31 14.99 4.52
C PHE A 46 -5.08 14.09 4.65
N PRO A 47 -5.21 12.92 5.29
CA PRO A 47 -4.17 11.90 5.23
C PRO A 47 -4.10 11.32 3.82
N VAL A 48 -2.92 11.32 3.24
CA VAL A 48 -2.64 10.73 1.92
C VAL A 48 -1.43 9.83 2.00
N ARG A 49 -1.61 8.54 1.69
CA ARG A 49 -0.52 7.57 1.68
C ARG A 49 -0.17 7.16 0.27
N ILE A 50 1.08 7.37 -0.12
CA ILE A 50 1.66 6.95 -1.41
C ILE A 50 2.75 5.92 -1.15
N ILE A 51 2.70 4.78 -1.84
CA ILE A 51 3.74 3.76 -1.77
C ILE A 51 4.39 3.60 -3.14
N PHE A 52 5.72 3.81 -3.18
CA PHE A 52 6.56 3.39 -4.29
C PHE A 52 6.90 1.92 -4.11
N TYR A 53 6.56 1.10 -5.13
CA TYR A 53 6.75 -0.34 -5.09
C TYR A 53 7.38 -0.86 -6.37
N GLY A 54 8.25 -1.85 -6.25
CA GLY A 54 8.98 -2.40 -7.40
C GLY A 54 10.36 -2.90 -7.01
N GLN A 55 11.28 -2.84 -7.95
CA GLN A 55 12.65 -3.31 -7.76
C GLN A 55 13.67 -2.17 -7.62
N SER A 56 14.95 -2.45 -7.87
CA SER A 56 16.06 -1.50 -7.62
C SER A 56 15.92 -0.16 -8.32
N ILE A 57 15.30 -0.11 -9.50
CA ILE A 57 15.06 1.15 -10.23
C ILE A 57 14.15 2.09 -9.42
N VAL A 58 13.20 1.53 -8.67
CA VAL A 58 12.34 2.32 -7.76
C VAL A 58 13.09 2.76 -6.51
N ASN A 59 14.13 2.03 -6.09
CA ASN A 59 14.99 2.45 -4.99
C ASN A 59 16.10 3.42 -5.45
N SER A 60 15.76 4.37 -6.29
CA SER A 60 16.67 5.35 -6.90
C SER A 60 16.37 6.78 -6.44
N ARG A 61 17.21 7.74 -6.85
CA ARG A 61 17.13 9.15 -6.45
C ARG A 61 15.83 9.83 -6.90
N TRP A 62 15.24 9.38 -8.01
CA TRP A 62 14.04 9.99 -8.55
C TRP A 62 12.84 9.93 -7.60
N THR A 63 12.72 8.87 -6.79
CA THR A 63 11.62 8.76 -5.82
C THR A 63 11.70 9.85 -4.74
N ARG A 64 12.91 10.19 -4.30
CA ARG A 64 13.13 11.30 -3.36
C ARG A 64 12.85 12.66 -3.98
N ALA A 65 13.18 12.83 -5.26
CA ALA A 65 12.86 14.06 -5.98
C ALA A 65 11.35 14.27 -6.12
N VAL A 66 10.61 13.19 -6.43
CA VAL A 66 9.13 13.21 -6.47
C VAL A 66 8.55 13.50 -5.09
N GLU A 67 9.04 12.85 -4.03
CA GLU A 67 8.59 13.13 -2.67
C GLU A 67 8.81 14.59 -2.28
N ALA A 68 9.99 15.14 -2.55
CA ALA A 68 10.31 16.54 -2.24
C ALA A 68 9.39 17.52 -2.98
N ASP A 69 9.10 17.27 -4.26
CA ASP A 69 8.19 18.11 -5.05
C ASP A 69 6.75 18.04 -4.51
N LEU A 70 6.24 16.86 -4.22
CA LEU A 70 4.88 16.69 -3.69
C LEU A 70 4.73 17.38 -2.33
N ARG A 71 5.70 17.26 -1.43
CA ARG A 71 5.68 17.96 -0.13
C ARG A 71 5.73 19.50 -0.31
N ARG A 72 6.49 19.99 -1.30
CA ARG A 72 6.56 21.40 -1.62
C ARG A 72 5.26 21.93 -2.22
N ARG A 73 4.61 21.17 -3.10
CA ARG A 73 3.36 21.56 -3.78
C ARG A 73 2.13 21.45 -2.88
N PHE A 74 2.14 20.51 -1.95
CA PHE A 74 1.00 20.20 -1.06
C PHE A 74 1.41 20.22 0.42
N PRO A 75 1.87 21.36 0.95
CA PRO A 75 2.41 21.45 2.32
C PRO A 75 1.36 21.22 3.40
N GLU A 76 0.08 21.41 3.06
CA GLU A 76 -1.02 21.24 4.00
C GLU A 76 -1.59 19.80 4.03
N ALA A 77 -1.21 18.93 3.09
CA ALA A 77 -1.61 17.54 3.14
C ALA A 77 -0.85 16.78 4.26
N ASP A 78 -1.55 15.85 4.94
CA ASP A 78 -0.89 14.91 5.87
C ASP A 78 -0.30 13.74 5.07
N LEU A 79 0.81 14.03 4.38
CA LEU A 79 1.37 13.19 3.33
C LEU A 79 2.38 12.19 3.90
N THR A 80 2.04 10.90 3.80
CA THR A 80 2.93 9.77 4.09
C THR A 80 3.40 9.15 2.78
N ILE A 81 4.70 9.24 2.49
CA ILE A 81 5.32 8.61 1.32
C ILE A 81 6.31 7.55 1.81
N GLU A 82 6.17 6.33 1.28
CA GLU A 82 7.01 5.20 1.64
C GLU A 82 7.59 4.56 0.37
N ASN A 83 8.89 4.27 0.38
CA ASN A 83 9.51 3.43 -0.65
C ASN A 83 9.67 2.02 -0.10
N ARG A 84 8.87 1.09 -0.62
CA ARG A 84 8.87 -0.32 -0.25
C ARG A 84 9.45 -1.23 -1.33
N ALA A 85 10.22 -0.67 -2.26
CA ALA A 85 10.89 -1.41 -3.30
C ALA A 85 11.90 -2.42 -2.74
N ILE A 86 12.05 -3.55 -3.44
CA ILE A 86 13.00 -4.62 -3.10
C ILE A 86 13.87 -4.88 -4.31
N GLY A 87 15.10 -4.35 -4.30
CA GLY A 87 16.04 -4.55 -5.39
C GLY A 87 16.29 -6.03 -5.67
N GLY A 88 16.32 -6.42 -6.96
CA GLY A 88 16.50 -7.80 -7.38
C GLY A 88 15.21 -8.65 -7.45
N PHE A 89 14.08 -8.17 -6.91
CA PHE A 89 12.81 -8.88 -7.02
C PHE A 89 12.07 -8.54 -8.32
N GLY A 90 11.74 -9.56 -9.11
CA GLY A 90 10.78 -9.43 -10.22
C GLY A 90 9.33 -9.49 -9.73
N ALA A 91 8.39 -9.39 -10.66
CA ALA A 91 6.95 -9.40 -10.36
C ALA A 91 6.51 -10.63 -9.56
N ASP A 92 7.10 -11.81 -9.85
CA ASP A 92 6.78 -13.08 -9.15
C ASP A 92 7.10 -13.05 -7.65
N ALA A 93 8.17 -12.38 -7.25
CA ALA A 93 8.52 -12.21 -5.84
C ALA A 93 7.73 -11.06 -5.20
N LEU A 94 7.55 -9.94 -5.92
CA LEU A 94 6.84 -8.75 -5.43
C LEU A 94 5.35 -9.01 -5.17
N ILE A 95 4.69 -9.83 -6.00
CA ILE A 95 3.27 -10.19 -5.75
C ILE A 95 3.11 -10.92 -4.42
N ARG A 96 4.12 -11.67 -3.97
CA ARG A 96 4.08 -12.39 -2.70
C ARG A 96 4.32 -11.46 -1.52
N THR A 97 5.31 -10.57 -1.62
CA THR A 97 5.60 -9.59 -0.56
C THR A 97 4.53 -8.50 -0.43
N ALA A 98 3.70 -8.29 -1.45
CA ALA A 98 2.56 -7.36 -1.40
C ALA A 98 1.58 -7.66 -0.26
N ALA A 99 1.50 -8.93 0.19
CA ALA A 99 0.70 -9.35 1.34
C ALA A 99 1.12 -8.66 2.65
N HIS A 100 2.39 -8.24 2.76
CA HIS A 100 2.91 -7.47 3.89
C HIS A 100 3.00 -5.97 3.57
N ASP A 101 3.31 -5.64 2.33
CA ASP A 101 3.75 -4.30 1.95
C ASP A 101 2.62 -3.40 1.47
N ILE A 102 1.65 -3.94 0.74
CA ILE A 102 0.64 -3.15 0.03
C ILE A 102 -0.74 -3.31 0.63
N TYR A 103 -1.27 -4.55 0.69
CA TYR A 103 -2.67 -4.75 1.07
C TYR A 103 -2.97 -4.31 2.52
N PRO A 104 -2.12 -4.61 3.53
CA PRO A 104 -2.35 -4.13 4.89
C PRO A 104 -2.16 -2.62 5.05
N ALA A 105 -1.30 -1.99 4.26
CA ALA A 105 -1.08 -0.55 4.29
C ALA A 105 -2.24 0.22 3.67
N TYR A 106 -2.93 -0.37 2.69
CA TYR A 106 -4.09 0.19 2.00
C TYR A 106 -3.84 1.64 1.54
N PRO A 107 -2.80 1.89 0.70
CA PRO A 107 -2.42 3.24 0.30
C PRO A 107 -3.49 3.89 -0.59
N ASP A 108 -3.48 5.20 -0.70
CA ASP A 108 -4.28 5.94 -1.67
C ASP A 108 -3.74 5.77 -3.08
N LEU A 109 -2.41 5.75 -3.23
CA LEU A 109 -1.72 5.57 -4.50
C LEU A 109 -0.57 4.56 -4.39
N VAL A 110 -0.50 3.63 -5.35
CA VAL A 110 0.67 2.77 -5.58
C VAL A 110 1.37 3.23 -6.85
N VAL A 111 2.62 3.64 -6.75
CA VAL A 111 3.50 3.92 -7.89
C VAL A 111 4.35 2.69 -8.15
N TYR A 112 4.14 2.03 -9.30
CA TYR A 112 4.69 0.70 -9.56
C TYR A 112 5.55 0.64 -10.82
N LEU A 113 6.75 0.11 -10.66
CA LEU A 113 7.66 -0.22 -11.76
C LEU A 113 8.37 -1.54 -11.47
N VAL A 114 8.32 -2.48 -12.42
CA VAL A 114 9.00 -3.77 -12.31
C VAL A 114 9.47 -4.24 -13.69
N TYR A 115 10.46 -5.09 -13.71
CA TYR A 115 10.88 -5.85 -14.89
C TYR A 115 10.54 -7.32 -14.71
N GLY A 116 10.03 -7.95 -15.77
CA GLY A 116 9.61 -9.35 -15.76
C GLY A 116 8.20 -9.57 -15.20
N GLY A 117 7.75 -10.81 -15.30
CA GLY A 117 6.40 -11.21 -14.87
C GLY A 117 5.34 -11.24 -15.97
N GLU A 118 5.72 -10.86 -17.21
CA GLU A 118 4.84 -10.92 -18.37
C GLU A 118 4.47 -12.35 -18.71
N GLN A 119 5.47 -13.23 -18.79
CA GLN A 119 5.29 -14.63 -19.18
C GLN A 119 4.64 -15.47 -18.08
N SER A 120 4.90 -15.14 -16.82
CA SER A 120 4.31 -15.83 -15.67
C SER A 120 2.91 -15.34 -15.32
N GLY A 121 2.48 -14.19 -15.86
CA GLY A 121 1.24 -13.52 -15.49
C GLY A 121 1.28 -12.83 -14.11
N ALA A 122 2.44 -12.81 -13.43
CA ALA A 122 2.55 -12.24 -12.09
C ALA A 122 2.30 -10.72 -12.07
N LEU A 123 2.71 -9.99 -13.12
CA LEU A 123 2.43 -8.56 -13.23
C LEU A 123 0.94 -8.29 -13.28
N GLU A 124 0.22 -8.99 -14.16
CA GLU A 124 -1.22 -8.85 -14.28
C GLU A 124 -1.94 -9.23 -12.98
N ALA A 125 -1.55 -10.36 -12.39
CA ALA A 125 -2.11 -10.82 -11.12
C ALA A 125 -1.86 -9.82 -9.98
N PHE A 126 -0.71 -9.12 -9.97
CA PHE A 126 -0.43 -8.08 -8.98
C PHE A 126 -1.40 -6.89 -9.12
N LEU A 127 -1.62 -6.39 -10.34
CA LEU A 127 -2.56 -5.29 -10.59
C LEU A 127 -3.99 -5.71 -10.22
N ALA A 128 -4.41 -6.92 -10.61
CA ALA A 128 -5.70 -7.49 -10.25
C ALA A 128 -5.88 -7.58 -8.72
N ASN A 129 -4.82 -7.97 -7.99
CA ASN A 129 -4.86 -8.07 -6.54
C ASN A 129 -4.97 -6.70 -5.85
N ILE A 130 -4.28 -5.66 -6.35
CA ILE A 130 -4.49 -4.30 -5.83
C ILE A 130 -5.96 -3.90 -6.01
N ARG A 131 -6.54 -4.16 -7.18
CA ARG A 131 -7.95 -3.86 -7.49
C ARG A 131 -8.94 -4.71 -6.70
N ARG A 132 -8.54 -5.89 -6.21
CA ARG A 132 -9.38 -6.77 -5.39
C ARG A 132 -9.30 -6.43 -3.89
N TYR A 133 -8.11 -6.09 -3.42
CA TYR A 133 -7.87 -5.94 -1.98
C TYR A 133 -7.87 -4.50 -1.49
N THR A 134 -7.80 -3.51 -2.39
CA THR A 134 -7.74 -2.10 -2.03
C THR A 134 -8.54 -1.22 -2.98
N THR A 135 -8.83 0.00 -2.56
CA THR A 135 -9.31 1.08 -3.44
C THR A 135 -8.18 1.96 -3.95
N SER A 136 -6.93 1.53 -3.82
CA SER A 136 -5.76 2.30 -4.24
C SER A 136 -5.85 2.67 -5.72
N GLU A 137 -5.50 3.90 -6.03
CA GLU A 137 -5.16 4.28 -7.39
C GLU A 137 -3.79 3.70 -7.75
N ILE A 138 -3.54 3.43 -9.02
CA ILE A 138 -2.29 2.82 -9.49
C ILE A 138 -1.69 3.72 -10.55
N MET A 139 -0.44 4.10 -10.36
CA MET A 139 0.42 4.72 -11.36
C MET A 139 1.41 3.67 -11.84
N LEU A 140 1.20 3.16 -13.06
CA LEU A 140 2.01 2.12 -13.65
C LEU A 140 3.04 2.74 -14.59
N LEU A 141 4.31 2.46 -14.36
CA LEU A 141 5.41 2.98 -15.17
C LEU A 141 5.88 1.89 -16.14
N THR A 142 6.04 2.22 -17.41
CA THR A 142 6.79 1.37 -18.34
C THR A 142 8.28 1.39 -18.01
N HIS A 143 9.04 0.51 -18.63
CA HIS A 143 10.48 0.45 -18.42
C HIS A 143 11.16 1.75 -18.88
N HIS A 144 12.14 2.24 -18.12
CA HIS A 144 13.08 3.24 -18.62
C HIS A 144 14.01 2.59 -19.65
N LEU A 145 14.61 3.40 -20.51
CA LEU A 145 15.58 2.91 -21.49
C LEU A 145 16.86 2.43 -20.81
N ARG A 146 17.31 1.24 -21.17
CA ARG A 146 18.56 0.63 -20.68
C ARG A 146 19.37 0.07 -21.84
N GLY A 147 20.70 0.09 -21.72
CA GLY A 147 21.60 -0.36 -22.80
C GLY A 147 21.61 0.57 -24.00
N THR A 148 21.98 0.04 -25.15
CA THR A 148 22.02 0.75 -26.43
C THR A 148 20.81 0.45 -27.32
N ASP A 149 19.94 -0.41 -26.84
CA ASP A 149 18.86 -1.02 -27.61
C ASP A 149 17.48 -0.55 -27.12
N TYR A 150 16.65 -0.11 -28.05
CA TYR A 150 15.25 0.26 -27.83
C TYR A 150 14.31 -0.98 -27.92
N SER A 151 14.84 -2.19 -27.74
CA SER A 151 14.16 -3.46 -28.06
C SER A 151 13.04 -3.85 -27.10
N ASP A 152 12.79 -3.11 -26.01
CA ASP A 152 11.74 -3.42 -25.04
C ASP A 152 10.31 -2.97 -25.46
N ASP A 153 10.08 -2.68 -26.76
CA ASP A 153 8.79 -2.21 -27.26
C ASP A 153 7.64 -3.23 -27.02
N ALA A 154 7.94 -4.53 -27.07
CA ALA A 154 6.95 -5.57 -26.80
C ALA A 154 6.49 -5.56 -25.34
N SER A 155 7.44 -5.44 -24.40
CA SER A 155 7.13 -5.31 -22.97
C SER A 155 6.35 -4.03 -22.71
N ALA A 156 6.80 -2.88 -23.24
CA ALA A 156 6.09 -1.61 -23.07
C ALA A 156 4.64 -1.69 -23.59
N THR A 157 4.41 -2.38 -24.71
CA THR A 157 3.08 -2.62 -25.26
C THR A 157 2.19 -3.41 -24.30
N TYR A 158 2.73 -4.42 -23.64
CA TYR A 158 1.99 -5.20 -22.64
C TYR A 158 1.65 -4.34 -21.41
N TRP A 159 2.55 -3.47 -20.94
CA TRP A 159 2.28 -2.52 -19.85
C TRP A 159 1.17 -1.53 -20.20
N ARG A 160 1.16 -0.97 -21.42
CA ARG A 160 0.10 -0.09 -21.92
C ARG A 160 -1.25 -0.80 -21.92
N TYR A 161 -1.29 -2.05 -22.40
CA TYR A 161 -2.49 -2.89 -22.34
C TYR A 161 -2.99 -3.10 -20.91
N LEU A 162 -2.11 -3.46 -19.99
CA LEU A 162 -2.48 -3.68 -18.59
C LEU A 162 -2.94 -2.38 -17.91
N ALA A 163 -2.30 -1.25 -18.19
CA ALA A 163 -2.72 0.04 -17.66
C ALA A 163 -4.17 0.37 -18.07
N GLN A 164 -4.51 0.13 -19.32
CA GLN A 164 -5.89 0.29 -19.81
C GLN A 164 -6.85 -0.71 -19.14
N LYS A 165 -6.49 -1.99 -19.09
CA LYS A 165 -7.32 -3.07 -18.55
C LYS A 165 -7.66 -2.87 -17.07
N TYR A 166 -6.71 -2.38 -16.28
CA TYR A 166 -6.84 -2.19 -14.84
C TYR A 166 -7.06 -0.74 -14.44
N ASP A 167 -7.39 0.15 -15.38
CA ASP A 167 -7.69 1.57 -15.11
C ASP A 167 -6.56 2.27 -14.34
N CYS A 168 -5.31 2.07 -14.76
CA CYS A 168 -4.13 2.67 -14.15
C CYS A 168 -3.77 3.99 -14.85
N GLU A 169 -3.20 4.92 -14.10
CA GLU A 169 -2.45 6.03 -14.68
C GLU A 169 -1.16 5.48 -15.28
N LEU A 170 -0.98 5.63 -16.56
CA LEU A 170 0.21 5.17 -17.26
C LEU A 170 1.24 6.29 -17.36
N VAL A 171 2.44 6.06 -16.83
CA VAL A 171 3.63 6.86 -17.10
C VAL A 171 4.47 6.11 -18.12
N ASP A 172 4.39 6.52 -19.37
CA ASP A 172 5.09 5.83 -20.46
C ASP A 172 6.55 6.27 -20.56
N LEU A 173 7.34 5.88 -19.54
CA LEU A 173 8.76 6.21 -19.47
C LEU A 173 9.53 5.75 -20.70
N HIS A 174 9.13 4.62 -21.29
CA HIS A 174 9.82 4.05 -22.43
C HIS A 174 9.72 4.99 -23.63
N GLU A 175 8.50 5.36 -24.02
CA GLU A 175 8.25 6.20 -25.18
C GLU A 175 8.72 7.66 -24.94
N GLU A 176 8.37 8.23 -23.79
CA GLU A 176 8.75 9.61 -23.48
C GLU A 176 10.27 9.78 -23.36
N SER A 177 10.99 8.80 -22.77
CA SER A 177 12.44 8.82 -22.75
C SER A 177 13.04 8.71 -24.15
N LYS A 178 12.49 7.85 -25.01
CA LYS A 178 12.93 7.66 -26.39
C LYS A 178 12.81 8.96 -27.18
N GLN A 179 11.63 9.61 -27.11
CA GLN A 179 11.38 10.90 -27.78
C GLN A 179 12.34 11.97 -27.25
N TYR A 180 12.51 12.07 -25.95
CA TYR A 180 13.41 13.02 -25.31
C TYR A 180 14.87 12.86 -25.76
N LEU A 181 15.35 11.62 -25.81
CA LEU A 181 16.72 11.32 -26.24
C LEU A 181 16.95 11.69 -27.70
N VAL A 182 15.98 11.41 -28.56
CA VAL A 182 16.05 11.79 -30.01
C VAL A 182 16.02 13.29 -30.18
N GLU A 183 15.11 14.00 -29.50
CA GLU A 183 14.96 15.46 -29.59
C GLU A 183 16.26 16.19 -29.19
N HIS A 184 16.95 15.70 -28.18
CA HIS A 184 18.14 16.35 -27.62
C HIS A 184 19.47 15.73 -28.05
N GLY A 185 19.45 14.70 -28.92
CA GLY A 185 20.69 14.04 -29.37
C GLY A 185 21.47 13.32 -28.25
N ILE A 186 20.77 12.84 -27.22
CA ILE A 186 21.35 12.19 -26.04
C ILE A 186 21.30 10.68 -26.25
N ARG A 187 22.40 9.99 -25.90
CA ARG A 187 22.43 8.52 -25.93
C ARG A 187 21.96 7.95 -24.58
N PRO A 188 21.25 6.79 -24.57
CA PRO A 188 20.76 6.18 -23.34
C PRO A 188 21.81 5.99 -22.25
N GLU A 189 23.06 5.63 -22.64
CA GLU A 189 24.16 5.39 -21.70
C GLU A 189 24.55 6.64 -20.89
N GLN A 190 24.27 7.83 -21.40
CA GLN A 190 24.56 9.10 -20.71
C GLN A 190 23.61 9.33 -19.51
N LEU A 191 22.47 8.62 -19.49
CA LEU A 191 21.48 8.65 -18.41
C LEU A 191 21.59 7.47 -17.43
N LEU A 192 22.54 6.58 -17.65
CA LEU A 192 22.72 5.36 -16.86
C LEU A 192 24.04 5.41 -16.08
N GLY A 193 24.08 4.66 -14.98
CA GLY A 193 25.29 4.39 -14.23
C GLY A 193 26.25 3.46 -14.99
N SER A 194 27.37 3.16 -14.37
CA SER A 194 28.42 2.29 -14.93
C SER A 194 27.94 0.87 -15.26
N ASP A 195 26.88 0.42 -14.61
CA ASP A 195 26.23 -0.88 -14.84
C ASP A 195 25.30 -0.90 -16.07
N LYS A 196 25.04 0.26 -16.68
CA LYS A 196 24.14 0.45 -17.84
C LYS A 196 22.70 -0.03 -17.60
N ILE A 197 22.28 -0.10 -16.35
CA ILE A 197 20.97 -0.56 -15.92
C ILE A 197 20.28 0.51 -15.06
N HIS A 198 20.96 0.98 -14.01
CA HIS A 198 20.38 1.92 -13.08
C HIS A 198 20.54 3.36 -13.58
N PRO A 199 19.51 4.21 -13.43
CA PRO A 199 19.62 5.61 -13.82
C PRO A 199 20.68 6.30 -12.96
N ASN A 200 21.52 7.10 -13.59
CA ASN A 200 22.41 8.05 -12.92
C ASN A 200 21.61 9.25 -12.39
N GLU A 201 22.28 10.32 -12.01
CA GLU A 201 21.60 11.51 -11.50
C GLU A 201 20.71 12.16 -12.57
N GLU A 202 21.20 12.29 -13.81
CA GLU A 202 20.46 12.87 -14.92
C GLU A 202 19.30 11.99 -15.37
N GLY A 203 19.51 10.68 -15.48
CA GLY A 203 18.42 9.72 -15.74
C GLY A 203 17.37 9.73 -14.65
N SER A 204 17.78 9.84 -13.38
CA SER A 204 16.83 9.99 -12.27
C SER A 204 16.03 11.29 -12.34
N ARG A 205 16.66 12.38 -12.80
CA ARG A 205 15.98 13.68 -13.01
C ARG A 205 14.93 13.57 -14.11
N LEU A 206 15.27 12.95 -15.23
CA LEU A 206 14.33 12.73 -16.33
C LEU A 206 13.13 11.89 -15.89
N ILE A 207 13.36 10.77 -15.19
CA ILE A 207 12.27 9.93 -14.65
C ILE A 207 11.37 10.75 -13.72
N ALA A 208 11.96 11.55 -12.81
CA ALA A 208 11.17 12.37 -11.90
C ALA A 208 10.33 13.41 -12.64
N TRP A 209 10.88 14.09 -13.65
CA TRP A 209 10.15 15.06 -14.46
C TRP A 209 8.98 14.43 -15.20
N THR A 210 9.21 13.30 -15.88
CA THR A 210 8.15 12.58 -16.59
C THR A 210 7.01 12.20 -15.64
N LEU A 211 7.34 11.62 -14.49
CA LEU A 211 6.35 11.19 -13.52
C LEU A 211 5.59 12.36 -12.87
N LEU A 212 6.27 13.44 -12.52
CA LEU A 212 5.66 14.61 -11.86
C LEU A 212 4.62 15.32 -12.73
N ARG A 213 4.69 15.20 -14.04
CA ARG A 213 3.69 15.72 -14.98
C ARG A 213 2.32 15.06 -14.81
N HIS A 214 2.27 13.85 -14.29
CA HIS A 214 1.04 13.10 -14.01
C HIS A 214 0.38 13.52 -12.68
N PHE A 215 1.09 14.15 -11.75
CA PHE A 215 0.49 14.64 -10.52
C PHE A 215 -0.23 15.98 -10.76
N ARG A 216 -1.33 15.91 -11.48
CA ARG A 216 -2.20 17.05 -11.83
C ARG A 216 -3.57 16.91 -11.22
N PHE A 217 -4.04 17.96 -10.55
CA PHE A 217 -5.42 18.10 -10.16
C PHE A 217 -6.22 18.73 -11.30
N ASN A 218 -7.22 18.02 -11.79
CA ASN A 218 -8.07 18.48 -12.87
C ASN A 218 -9.55 18.21 -12.55
N THR A 219 -10.28 19.24 -12.21
CA THR A 219 -11.70 19.17 -11.85
C THR A 219 -12.63 18.74 -13.00
N LEU A 220 -12.14 18.77 -14.24
CA LEU A 220 -12.89 18.36 -15.42
C LEU A 220 -12.78 16.84 -15.69
N LEU A 221 -11.81 16.17 -15.06
CA LEU A 221 -11.66 14.73 -15.19
C LEU A 221 -12.53 14.03 -14.15
N PRO A 222 -13.36 13.05 -14.58
CA PRO A 222 -14.19 12.31 -13.65
C PRO A 222 -13.30 11.47 -12.73
N GLY A 223 -13.30 11.80 -11.45
CA GLY A 223 -12.74 10.89 -10.44
C GLY A 223 -13.67 9.71 -10.22
N GLY A 224 -13.32 8.51 -10.68
CA GLY A 224 -14.07 7.29 -10.41
C GLY A 224 -14.09 6.84 -8.95
N TRP A 225 -13.68 7.69 -8.03
CA TRP A 225 -13.53 7.38 -6.60
C TRP A 225 -14.84 7.43 -5.82
N TYR A 226 -15.87 8.13 -6.31
CA TYR A 226 -17.20 8.19 -5.66
C TYR A 226 -17.81 6.81 -5.47
N ASP A 227 -17.59 5.91 -6.41
CA ASP A 227 -18.08 4.54 -6.33
C ASP A 227 -17.19 3.62 -5.48
N ARG A 228 -15.93 4.02 -5.22
CA ARG A 228 -14.94 3.24 -4.47
C ARG A 228 -14.87 3.61 -2.99
N VAL A 229 -15.04 4.89 -2.67
CA VAL A 229 -15.02 5.39 -1.29
C VAL A 229 -16.24 6.27 -1.07
N ARG A 230 -17.10 5.85 -0.16
CA ARG A 230 -18.33 6.57 0.19
C ARG A 230 -18.29 7.04 1.63
N THR A 231 -18.74 8.27 1.85
CA THR A 231 -18.87 8.86 3.18
C THR A 231 -20.34 8.96 3.55
N TYR A 232 -20.74 8.25 4.59
CA TYR A 232 -22.09 8.27 5.17
C TYR A 232 -22.08 9.21 6.37
N GLN A 233 -22.79 10.34 6.27
CA GLN A 233 -22.87 11.30 7.37
C GLN A 233 -23.72 10.72 8.51
N ALA A 234 -23.25 10.87 9.75
CA ALA A 234 -23.92 10.35 10.94
C ALA A 234 -25.14 11.20 11.33
N ARG A 235 -26.03 11.46 10.37
CA ARG A 235 -27.29 12.18 10.55
C ARG A 235 -28.40 11.42 9.86
N ARG A 236 -29.62 11.47 10.41
CA ARG A 236 -30.82 10.89 9.78
C ARG A 236 -31.06 11.59 8.45
N SER A 237 -31.22 10.84 7.37
CA SER A 237 -31.79 11.37 6.13
C SER A 237 -33.23 11.76 6.37
N ARG A 238 -33.70 12.83 5.72
CA ARG A 238 -35.09 13.24 5.71
C ARG A 238 -35.94 12.47 4.69
N ASP A 239 -35.28 11.63 3.88
CA ASP A 239 -35.95 10.94 2.78
C ASP A 239 -35.82 9.42 2.97
N ASP A 240 -36.97 8.75 3.18
CA ASP A 240 -37.09 7.33 3.57
C ASP A 240 -36.75 6.33 2.44
N SER A 241 -36.05 6.76 1.38
CA SER A 241 -36.02 6.03 0.11
C SER A 241 -34.72 5.29 -0.25
N THR A 242 -33.63 5.32 0.56
CA THR A 242 -32.40 4.66 0.18
C THR A 242 -31.92 3.60 1.17
N ALA A 243 -31.68 2.39 0.68
CA ALA A 243 -31.24 1.21 1.44
C ALA A 243 -29.83 1.31 2.07
N ASP A 244 -29.11 2.42 1.82
CA ASP A 244 -27.72 2.66 2.21
C ASP A 244 -27.60 3.82 3.21
N GLU A 245 -28.36 3.80 4.30
CA GLU A 245 -28.37 4.87 5.29
C GLU A 245 -27.96 4.38 6.68
N ILE A 246 -27.41 5.32 7.47
CA ILE A 246 -27.19 5.08 8.90
C ILE A 246 -28.53 4.97 9.61
N THR A 247 -28.71 3.89 10.34
CA THR A 247 -29.90 3.59 11.14
C THR A 247 -29.56 3.56 12.64
N PHE A 248 -30.58 3.75 13.48
CA PHE A 248 -30.48 3.67 14.93
C PHE A 248 -31.49 2.64 15.43
N ALA A 249 -31.12 1.86 16.46
CA ALA A 249 -32.05 0.85 17.00
C ALA A 249 -33.19 1.45 17.81
N GLY A 250 -33.05 2.71 18.22
CA GLY A 250 -34.05 3.47 18.96
C GLY A 250 -34.18 4.89 18.39
N GLU A 251 -34.31 5.89 19.27
CA GLU A 251 -34.31 7.29 18.85
C GLU A 251 -32.98 7.66 18.17
N PRO A 252 -33.00 8.55 17.15
CA PRO A 252 -31.77 9.06 16.54
C PRO A 252 -30.84 9.66 17.60
N TRP A 253 -29.54 9.49 17.40
CA TRP A 253 -28.54 10.15 18.24
C TRP A 253 -28.68 11.67 18.15
N GLU A 254 -28.38 12.36 19.25
CA GLU A 254 -28.47 13.82 19.33
C GLU A 254 -27.50 14.47 18.33
N LEU A 255 -28.02 15.36 17.47
CA LEU A 255 -27.18 16.09 16.52
C LEU A 255 -26.60 17.34 17.18
N ARG A 256 -25.26 17.46 17.14
CA ARG A 256 -24.50 18.65 17.54
C ARG A 256 -23.58 19.06 16.41
N GLY A 257 -23.95 20.09 15.66
CA GLY A 257 -23.24 20.49 14.45
C GLY A 257 -23.27 19.38 13.39
N ALA A 258 -22.08 18.90 12.97
CA ALA A 258 -21.93 17.82 12.01
C ALA A 258 -21.86 16.42 12.66
N SER A 259 -21.94 16.33 14.01
CA SER A 259 -21.74 15.08 14.75
C SER A 259 -23.05 14.56 15.32
N ALA A 260 -23.25 13.25 15.26
CA ALA A 260 -24.25 12.56 16.06
C ALA A 260 -23.58 12.07 17.36
N ILE A 261 -24.26 12.26 18.49
CA ILE A 261 -23.79 11.94 19.86
C ILE A 261 -24.62 10.81 20.42
N GLY A 262 -24.02 9.65 20.64
CA GLY A 262 -24.65 8.50 21.29
C GLY A 262 -24.22 8.38 22.75
N ASN A 263 -25.14 7.94 23.62
CA ASN A 263 -24.90 7.79 25.06
C ASN A 263 -25.34 6.43 25.61
N SER A 264 -26.29 5.73 24.93
CA SER A 264 -26.91 4.53 25.46
C SER A 264 -26.47 3.26 24.73
N PRO A 265 -26.09 2.20 25.48
CA PRO A 265 -25.82 0.87 24.90
C PRO A 265 -27.02 0.25 24.17
N ASP A 266 -28.22 0.63 24.56
CA ASP A 266 -29.46 0.08 23.96
C ASP A 266 -29.80 0.73 22.63
N ASN A 267 -29.05 1.73 22.20
CA ASN A 267 -29.28 2.48 20.97
C ASN A 267 -28.05 2.51 20.06
N PRO A 268 -27.65 1.36 19.47
CA PRO A 268 -26.54 1.31 18.52
C PRO A 268 -26.84 2.06 17.22
N MET A 269 -25.78 2.71 16.68
CA MET A 269 -25.73 3.19 15.31
C MET A 269 -25.33 2.03 14.39
N ARG A 270 -26.02 1.87 13.26
CA ARG A 270 -25.81 0.79 12.29
C ARG A 270 -25.69 1.32 10.87
N LEU A 271 -24.82 0.69 10.08
CA LEU A 271 -24.72 0.89 8.64
C LEU A 271 -24.53 -0.47 7.95
N ALA A 272 -25.46 -0.81 7.05
CA ALA A 272 -25.24 -1.87 6.08
C ALA A 272 -24.44 -1.31 4.90
N PHE A 273 -23.38 -1.98 4.49
CA PHE A 273 -22.49 -1.51 3.43
C PHE A 273 -21.95 -2.68 2.58
N GLU A 274 -21.49 -2.37 1.37
CA GLU A 274 -20.72 -3.27 0.53
C GLU A 274 -19.29 -2.73 0.39
N GLY A 275 -18.29 -3.53 0.76
CA GLY A 275 -16.88 -3.13 0.72
C GLY A 275 -16.01 -3.99 1.61
N ASN A 276 -14.70 -3.71 1.62
CA ASN A 276 -13.74 -4.49 2.41
C ASN A 276 -13.04 -3.68 3.52
N ARG A 277 -13.37 -2.39 3.66
CA ARG A 277 -12.87 -1.53 4.73
C ARG A 277 -13.95 -0.56 5.16
N VAL A 278 -14.05 -0.35 6.47
CA VAL A 278 -14.93 0.64 7.09
C VAL A 278 -14.16 1.41 8.15
N ASP A 279 -14.22 2.73 8.06
CA ASP A 279 -13.59 3.67 8.98
C ASP A 279 -14.66 4.53 9.67
N ILE A 280 -14.45 4.88 10.93
CA ILE A 280 -15.29 5.79 11.70
C ILE A 280 -14.58 7.15 11.78
N VAL A 281 -15.21 8.19 11.26
CA VAL A 281 -14.73 9.56 11.38
C VAL A 281 -15.29 10.15 12.67
N ALA A 282 -14.39 10.50 13.58
CA ALA A 282 -14.79 11.06 14.87
C ALA A 282 -15.45 12.43 14.70
N GLY A 283 -16.50 12.64 15.46
CA GLY A 283 -17.18 13.92 15.57
C GLY A 283 -16.44 14.88 16.51
N ALA A 284 -16.87 16.13 16.54
CA ALA A 284 -16.39 17.09 17.52
C ALA A 284 -16.71 16.59 18.93
N CYS A 285 -15.73 16.61 19.82
CA CYS A 285 -15.93 16.26 21.21
C CYS A 285 -16.70 17.36 21.93
N PRO A 286 -17.80 17.02 22.62
CA PRO A 286 -18.40 17.96 23.59
C PRO A 286 -17.37 18.38 24.63
N ALA A 287 -17.49 19.57 25.18
CA ALA A 287 -16.68 20.00 26.32
C ALA A 287 -16.82 18.97 27.44
N GLY A 288 -15.73 18.26 27.77
CA GLY A 288 -15.74 17.21 28.79
C GLY A 288 -15.12 15.89 28.31
N LYS A 289 -15.28 14.85 29.13
CA LYS A 289 -14.76 13.51 28.87
C LYS A 289 -15.66 12.79 27.86
N THR A 290 -15.07 12.29 26.75
CA THR A 290 -15.77 11.42 25.81
C THR A 290 -15.91 10.01 26.36
N GLY A 291 -17.01 9.34 26.01
CA GLY A 291 -17.19 7.92 26.23
C GLY A 291 -16.54 7.08 25.14
N THR A 292 -16.71 5.77 25.25
CA THR A 292 -16.25 4.76 24.31
C THR A 292 -17.41 3.97 23.72
N ALA A 293 -17.18 3.30 22.59
CA ALA A 293 -18.16 2.41 21.99
C ALA A 293 -17.53 1.10 21.51
N ARG A 294 -18.24 -0.01 21.67
CA ARG A 294 -17.88 -1.28 21.04
C ARG A 294 -18.22 -1.24 19.56
N ILE A 295 -17.35 -1.89 18.77
CA ILE A 295 -17.55 -2.07 17.33
C ILE A 295 -17.90 -3.53 17.07
N LEU A 296 -18.94 -3.78 16.31
CA LEU A 296 -19.24 -5.11 15.76
C LEU A 296 -19.29 -5.03 14.24
N ILE A 297 -18.79 -6.10 13.60
CA ILE A 297 -18.98 -6.36 12.17
C ILE A 297 -19.78 -7.67 12.07
N ASP A 298 -20.92 -7.61 11.41
CA ASP A 298 -21.83 -8.75 11.26
C ASP A 298 -22.18 -9.39 12.62
N GLY A 299 -22.41 -8.55 13.63
CA GLY A 299 -22.78 -8.96 14.98
C GLY A 299 -21.63 -9.55 15.83
N ARG A 300 -20.38 -9.52 15.36
CA ARG A 300 -19.21 -10.05 16.07
C ARG A 300 -18.10 -9.00 16.23
N PRO A 301 -17.29 -9.05 17.29
CA PRO A 301 -16.09 -8.21 17.38
C PRO A 301 -15.20 -8.44 16.16
N PRO A 302 -14.64 -7.38 15.56
CA PRO A 302 -13.67 -7.50 14.46
C PRO A 302 -12.52 -8.46 14.73
N SER A 303 -12.02 -8.52 15.98
CA SER A 303 -10.97 -9.45 16.41
C SER A 303 -11.30 -10.93 16.20
N ALA A 304 -12.58 -11.28 16.09
CA ALA A 304 -13.00 -12.66 15.82
C ALA A 304 -12.79 -13.10 14.36
N ASN A 305 -12.51 -12.15 13.45
CA ASN A 305 -12.31 -12.45 12.04
C ASN A 305 -10.81 -12.60 11.70
N PRO A 306 -10.32 -13.82 11.37
CA PRO A 306 -8.90 -14.06 11.10
C PRO A 306 -8.36 -13.33 9.84
N ARG A 307 -9.24 -12.84 8.97
CA ARG A 307 -8.83 -12.04 7.81
C ARG A 307 -8.36 -10.64 8.19
N LEU A 308 -8.76 -10.14 9.35
CA LEU A 308 -8.45 -8.78 9.82
C LEU A 308 -7.10 -8.70 10.55
N TYR A 309 -6.19 -9.60 10.25
CA TYR A 309 -4.82 -9.58 10.74
C TYR A 309 -3.84 -9.54 9.57
N ALA A 310 -2.65 -9.03 9.82
CA ALA A 310 -1.57 -9.05 8.86
C ALA A 310 -0.23 -9.37 9.54
N ALA A 311 0.65 -10.03 8.81
CA ALA A 311 2.05 -10.11 9.19
C ALA A 311 2.79 -8.87 8.65
N THR A 312 3.69 -8.30 9.44
CA THR A 312 4.62 -7.28 8.93
C THR A 312 5.66 -7.92 8.03
N ARG A 313 6.32 -7.12 7.18
CA ARG A 313 7.44 -7.62 6.37
C ARG A 313 8.48 -8.26 7.30
N PRO A 314 8.86 -9.53 7.09
CA PRO A 314 9.91 -10.17 7.87
C PRO A 314 11.25 -9.46 7.73
N SER A 315 12.09 -9.52 8.77
CA SER A 315 13.43 -8.98 8.72
C SER A 315 14.26 -9.63 7.59
N PRO A 316 15.27 -8.91 7.05
CA PRO A 316 15.98 -9.37 5.87
C PRO A 316 16.89 -10.57 6.18
N VAL A 317 17.23 -11.34 5.15
CA VAL A 317 18.27 -12.39 5.20
C VAL A 317 19.68 -11.81 5.44
N PRO A 318 20.67 -12.60 5.90
CA PRO A 318 22.01 -12.10 6.13
C PRO A 318 22.64 -11.47 4.88
N LYS A 319 23.27 -10.31 5.05
CA LYS A 319 24.01 -9.59 3.99
C LYS A 319 23.22 -9.17 2.76
N MET A 320 21.89 -9.31 2.78
CA MET A 320 20.99 -8.86 1.70
C MET A 320 19.77 -8.17 2.32
N TRP A 321 19.05 -7.39 1.50
CA TRP A 321 17.82 -6.67 1.88
C TRP A 321 16.55 -7.46 1.59
N PHE A 322 16.65 -8.70 1.12
CA PHE A 322 15.51 -9.55 0.84
C PHE A 322 14.82 -9.96 2.14
N PRO A 323 13.50 -9.78 2.30
CA PRO A 323 12.81 -10.32 3.46
C PRO A 323 13.02 -11.83 3.52
N ALA A 324 13.33 -12.36 4.70
CA ALA A 324 13.65 -13.80 4.86
C ALA A 324 12.49 -14.70 4.41
N VAL A 325 11.26 -14.24 4.60
CA VAL A 325 10.04 -14.90 4.13
C VAL A 325 9.22 -13.88 3.31
N ARG A 326 8.88 -14.23 2.07
CA ARG A 326 8.11 -13.36 1.15
C ARG A 326 6.64 -13.25 1.51
N ARG A 327 6.06 -14.34 2.04
CA ARG A 327 4.67 -14.42 2.41
C ARG A 327 4.46 -15.36 3.59
N ILE A 328 3.68 -14.91 4.56
CA ILE A 328 3.27 -15.69 5.71
C ILE A 328 1.76 -15.82 5.67
N GLU A 329 1.28 -17.04 5.83
CA GLU A 329 -0.13 -17.38 5.85
C GLU A 329 -0.48 -18.06 7.19
N TRP A 330 -1.75 -18.37 7.40
CA TRP A 330 -2.23 -19.12 8.56
C TRP A 330 -3.46 -19.98 8.18
N GLN A 331 -3.67 -21.04 8.93
CA GLN A 331 -4.84 -21.92 8.84
C GLN A 331 -5.75 -21.77 10.08
N SER A 332 -5.19 -21.35 11.19
CA SER A 332 -5.91 -21.03 12.43
C SER A 332 -5.88 -19.52 12.69
N PRO A 333 -6.85 -18.98 13.44
CA PRO A 333 -6.86 -17.55 13.76
C PRO A 333 -5.52 -17.09 14.35
N PRO A 334 -4.90 -16.04 13.80
CA PRO A 334 -3.64 -15.52 14.31
C PRO A 334 -3.82 -14.86 15.69
N ALA A 335 -2.73 -14.74 16.41
CA ALA A 335 -2.66 -13.95 17.64
C ALA A 335 -1.73 -12.75 17.42
N ILE A 336 -2.03 -11.63 18.07
CA ILE A 336 -1.16 -10.43 18.07
C ILE A 336 0.06 -10.75 18.92
N GLU A 337 1.16 -11.09 18.24
CA GLU A 337 2.44 -11.46 18.84
C GLU A 337 3.60 -11.27 17.86
N ASP A 338 4.82 -11.34 18.38
CA ASP A 338 6.05 -11.36 17.63
C ASP A 338 6.44 -12.80 17.31
N TRP A 339 6.89 -13.05 16.10
CA TRP A 339 7.33 -14.35 15.61
C TRP A 339 8.79 -14.32 15.20
N THR A 340 9.48 -15.43 15.42
CA THR A 340 10.87 -15.67 15.05
C THR A 340 10.98 -16.95 14.25
N LEU A 341 11.62 -16.90 13.08
CA LEU A 341 12.16 -18.05 12.38
C LEU A 341 13.65 -18.11 12.71
N ARG A 342 14.08 -19.16 13.38
CA ARG A 342 15.49 -19.39 13.75
C ARG A 342 16.07 -20.52 12.92
N ILE A 343 17.21 -20.29 12.27
CA ILE A 343 17.91 -21.32 11.49
C ILE A 343 18.56 -22.32 12.45
N THR A 344 18.21 -23.61 12.28
CA THR A 344 18.74 -24.73 13.07
C THR A 344 19.74 -25.57 12.28
N GLY A 345 19.69 -25.50 10.94
CA GLY A 345 20.64 -26.19 10.06
C GLY A 345 20.68 -25.56 8.67
N THR A 346 21.86 -25.54 8.06
CA THR A 346 22.05 -25.07 6.67
C THR A 346 23.25 -25.77 6.04
N SER A 347 23.18 -26.05 4.73
CA SER A 347 24.36 -26.44 3.94
C SER A 347 25.13 -25.20 3.45
N ASP A 348 26.42 -25.35 3.20
CA ASP A 348 27.31 -24.27 2.74
C ASP A 348 26.84 -23.64 1.43
N ASP A 349 26.15 -24.39 0.58
CA ASP A 349 25.56 -23.94 -0.69
C ASP A 349 24.09 -23.50 -0.57
N CYS A 350 23.54 -23.44 0.66
CA CYS A 350 22.17 -23.05 0.97
C CYS A 350 21.07 -23.89 0.27
N LYS A 351 21.41 -25.09 -0.22
CA LYS A 351 20.41 -26.01 -0.83
C LYS A 351 19.55 -26.73 0.23
N SER A 352 20.07 -26.91 1.43
CA SER A 352 19.33 -27.44 2.56
C SER A 352 19.26 -26.39 3.66
N LEU A 353 18.06 -26.12 4.12
CA LEU A 353 17.77 -25.19 5.20
C LEU A 353 16.77 -25.84 6.17
N GLU A 354 17.11 -25.80 7.44
CA GLU A 354 16.23 -26.23 8.54
C GLU A 354 16.03 -25.05 9.49
N TYR A 355 14.82 -24.92 10.05
CA TYR A 355 14.48 -23.85 10.94
C TYR A 355 13.43 -24.25 11.95
N GLU A 356 13.34 -23.52 13.05
CA GLU A 356 12.22 -23.57 13.99
C GLU A 356 11.45 -22.24 13.95
N VAL A 357 10.17 -22.31 14.31
CA VAL A 357 9.29 -21.14 14.42
C VAL A 357 8.85 -20.97 15.86
N ILE A 358 8.99 -19.75 16.38
CA ILE A 358 8.78 -19.43 17.80
C ILE A 358 7.90 -18.18 17.87
N GLY A 359 6.76 -18.25 18.54
CA GLY A 359 5.91 -17.11 18.89
C GLY A 359 6.25 -16.57 20.29
N SER A 360 6.22 -15.25 20.47
CA SER A 360 6.53 -14.60 21.77
C SER A 360 5.53 -14.99 22.88
N LYS A 361 4.31 -15.36 22.52
CA LYS A 361 3.27 -15.86 23.42
C LYS A 361 3.02 -17.34 23.23
N THR A 362 3.04 -17.81 21.98
CA THR A 362 2.78 -19.21 21.62
C THR A 362 3.93 -20.13 22.00
N GLY A 363 5.17 -19.63 22.08
CA GLY A 363 6.38 -20.43 22.32
C GLY A 363 6.82 -21.17 21.05
N HIS A 364 7.56 -22.29 21.23
CA HIS A 364 8.04 -23.12 20.10
C HIS A 364 6.88 -23.81 19.39
N ASP A 365 6.68 -23.48 18.10
CA ASP A 365 5.50 -23.86 17.32
C ASP A 365 5.82 -24.83 16.17
N GLY A 366 7.03 -25.33 16.11
CA GLY A 366 7.43 -26.42 15.20
C GLY A 366 8.72 -26.15 14.45
N ASN A 367 9.19 -27.20 13.76
CA ASN A 367 10.37 -27.18 12.91
C ASN A 367 9.97 -27.35 11.45
N GLY A 368 10.62 -26.60 10.57
CA GLY A 368 10.40 -26.63 9.13
C GLY A 368 11.70 -26.76 8.34
N ASN A 369 11.55 -26.88 7.03
CA ASN A 369 12.65 -26.92 6.09
C ASN A 369 12.27 -26.25 4.76
N ASN A 370 13.23 -26.11 3.84
CA ASN A 370 12.99 -25.48 2.54
C ASN A 370 12.51 -26.44 1.44
N ARG A 371 12.09 -27.65 1.78
CA ARG A 371 11.62 -28.67 0.81
C ARG A 371 10.12 -28.85 0.84
N GLU A 372 9.52 -28.69 2.02
CA GLU A 372 8.11 -28.96 2.26
C GLU A 372 7.40 -27.73 2.83
N LYS A 373 6.10 -27.65 2.56
CA LYS A 373 5.25 -26.61 3.13
C LYS A 373 5.19 -26.78 4.66
N PHE A 374 5.64 -25.77 5.36
CA PHE A 374 5.56 -25.73 6.81
C PHE A 374 4.17 -25.25 7.26
N VAL A 375 3.59 -25.98 8.20
CA VAL A 375 2.41 -25.59 8.97
C VAL A 375 2.76 -25.74 10.44
N SER A 376 2.72 -24.67 11.19
CA SER A 376 3.04 -24.69 12.61
C SER A 376 2.03 -25.51 13.42
N LYS A 377 2.41 -25.99 14.61
CA LYS A 377 1.53 -26.80 15.48
C LYS A 377 0.23 -26.09 15.81
N SER A 378 0.27 -24.79 16.02
CA SER A 378 -0.90 -23.96 16.26
C SER A 378 -1.70 -23.65 15.00
N GLY A 379 -1.14 -23.88 13.81
CA GLY A 379 -1.69 -23.45 12.53
C GLY A 379 -1.63 -21.93 12.28
N ARG A 380 -0.96 -21.18 13.14
CA ARG A 380 -0.87 -19.69 13.07
C ARG A 380 0.22 -19.19 12.14
N VAL A 381 1.15 -20.06 11.74
CA VAL A 381 2.20 -19.75 10.77
C VAL A 381 2.23 -20.84 9.71
N VAL A 382 2.10 -20.43 8.45
CA VAL A 382 2.24 -21.30 7.29
C VAL A 382 3.24 -20.65 6.33
N ILE A 383 4.29 -21.40 5.96
CA ILE A 383 5.34 -20.96 5.05
C ILE A 383 5.46 -21.95 3.89
N ASP A 384 5.26 -21.46 2.68
CA ASP A 384 5.57 -22.22 1.47
C ASP A 384 7.09 -22.15 1.21
N PRO A 385 7.77 -23.24 0.80
CA PRO A 385 9.21 -23.20 0.48
C PRO A 385 9.60 -22.11 -0.52
N ARG A 386 8.72 -21.79 -1.47
CA ARG A 386 8.93 -20.71 -2.46
C ARG A 386 8.96 -19.30 -1.83
N ASP A 387 8.49 -19.17 -0.59
CA ASP A 387 8.51 -17.91 0.14
C ASP A 387 9.82 -17.68 0.89
N LEU A 388 10.64 -18.69 1.09
CA LEU A 388 11.96 -18.55 1.71
C LEU A 388 12.94 -17.90 0.72
N ALA A 389 13.49 -16.75 1.08
CA ALA A 389 14.38 -15.97 0.20
C ALA A 389 15.87 -16.29 0.38
N PHE A 390 16.23 -17.27 1.22
CA PHE A 390 17.63 -17.56 1.57
C PHE A 390 18.45 -18.07 0.38
N ALA A 391 17.89 -18.94 -0.46
CA ALA A 391 18.59 -19.46 -1.65
C ALA A 391 18.84 -18.34 -2.68
N ASP A 392 17.87 -17.45 -2.91
CA ASP A 392 18.04 -16.31 -3.80
C ASP A 392 19.07 -15.33 -3.25
N ALA A 393 19.05 -15.07 -1.95
CA ALA A 393 20.05 -14.22 -1.30
C ALA A 393 21.45 -14.81 -1.41
N PHE A 394 21.57 -16.14 -1.24
CA PHE A 394 22.84 -16.86 -1.43
C PHE A 394 23.36 -16.75 -2.87
N PHE A 395 22.47 -16.81 -3.86
CA PHE A 395 22.88 -16.63 -5.27
C PHE A 395 23.64 -15.32 -5.49
N TRP A 396 23.22 -14.24 -4.82
CA TRP A 396 23.85 -12.91 -4.94
C TRP A 396 25.00 -12.68 -3.97
N SER A 397 24.81 -13.01 -2.69
CA SER A 397 25.77 -12.69 -1.62
C SER A 397 26.87 -13.73 -1.45
N LYS A 398 26.64 -14.99 -1.89
CA LYS A 398 27.46 -16.16 -1.59
C LYS A 398 27.64 -16.42 -0.08
N VAL A 399 26.68 -15.96 0.73
CA VAL A 399 26.67 -16.11 2.19
C VAL A 399 25.46 -16.93 2.60
N ALA A 400 25.70 -18.13 3.12
CA ALA A 400 24.65 -18.94 3.75
C ALA A 400 24.28 -18.35 5.13
N PRO A 401 23.02 -18.46 5.58
CA PRO A 401 22.66 -18.03 6.91
C PRO A 401 23.35 -18.90 7.95
N PRO A 402 23.98 -18.34 9.00
CA PRO A 402 24.55 -19.15 10.06
C PRO A 402 23.45 -19.81 10.89
N VAL A 403 23.76 -20.96 11.48
CA VAL A 403 22.92 -21.56 12.54
C VAL A 403 22.74 -20.56 13.68
N GLY A 404 21.52 -20.42 14.16
CA GLY A 404 21.13 -19.42 15.15
C GLY A 404 20.72 -18.06 14.56
N TYR A 405 20.80 -17.87 13.23
CA TYR A 405 20.27 -16.65 12.60
C TYR A 405 18.76 -16.55 12.81
N GLU A 406 18.28 -15.36 13.15
CA GLU A 406 16.87 -15.10 13.42
C GLU A 406 16.27 -14.10 12.42
N ALA A 407 15.17 -14.50 11.82
CA ALA A 407 14.29 -13.60 11.06
C ALA A 407 13.00 -13.37 11.84
N THR A 408 12.59 -12.12 11.99
CA THR A 408 11.46 -11.73 12.84
C THR A 408 10.37 -10.99 12.08
N TRP A 409 9.13 -11.17 12.52
CA TRP A 409 7.96 -10.38 12.07
C TRP A 409 6.94 -10.27 13.20
N LYS A 410 5.94 -9.40 13.01
CA LYS A 410 4.83 -9.21 13.94
C LYS A 410 3.52 -9.54 13.26
N VAL A 411 2.58 -10.05 14.02
CA VAL A 411 1.17 -10.06 13.63
C VAL A 411 0.51 -8.82 14.20
N VAL A 412 -0.12 -8.04 13.34
CA VAL A 412 -0.76 -6.77 13.68
C VAL A 412 -2.24 -6.79 13.33
N PRO A 413 -3.11 -6.09 14.11
CA PRO A 413 -4.52 -5.98 13.79
C PRO A 413 -4.76 -4.97 12.66
N LEU A 414 -5.72 -5.27 11.80
CA LEU A 414 -6.27 -4.38 10.78
C LEU A 414 -7.68 -3.89 11.19
N PHE A 415 -7.94 -3.83 12.47
CA PHE A 415 -9.25 -3.52 13.06
C PHE A 415 -9.10 -2.82 14.40
N SER A 416 -10.26 -2.37 14.90
CA SER A 416 -10.46 -1.94 16.28
C SER A 416 -11.77 -2.51 16.81
N ASP A 417 -11.74 -3.16 17.99
CA ASP A 417 -12.96 -3.62 18.67
C ASP A 417 -13.62 -2.50 19.48
N LEU A 418 -12.85 -1.45 19.79
CA LEU A 418 -13.26 -0.32 20.60
C LEU A 418 -13.05 0.99 19.84
N TYR A 419 -14.12 1.77 19.72
CA TYR A 419 -14.05 3.15 19.28
C TYR A 419 -13.83 4.05 20.48
N THR A 420 -12.69 4.74 20.49
CA THR A 420 -12.36 5.80 21.43
C THR A 420 -12.23 7.09 20.64
N PRO A 421 -13.21 8.00 20.72
CA PRO A 421 -13.11 9.28 20.04
C PRO A 421 -11.88 10.03 20.53
N SER A 422 -10.97 10.32 19.65
CA SER A 422 -9.79 11.11 19.93
C SER A 422 -9.64 12.18 18.86
N GLY A 423 -9.32 13.38 19.25
CA GLY A 423 -9.10 14.47 18.31
C GLY A 423 -8.67 15.70 19.08
N SER A 424 -7.35 15.89 19.18
CA SER A 424 -6.76 17.12 19.74
C SER A 424 -6.56 18.19 18.67
N ASP A 425 -6.49 17.79 17.40
CA ASP A 425 -6.29 18.70 16.26
C ASP A 425 -7.56 18.79 15.40
N PRO A 426 -8.32 19.88 15.48
CA PRO A 426 -9.53 20.04 14.69
C PRO A 426 -9.27 20.13 13.18
N SER A 427 -8.04 20.40 12.76
CA SER A 427 -7.67 20.44 11.34
C SER A 427 -7.45 19.04 10.74
N ARG A 428 -7.29 18.00 11.56
CA ARG A 428 -7.08 16.62 11.11
C ARG A 428 -8.34 15.80 11.39
N PRO A 429 -8.98 15.23 10.37
CA PRO A 429 -10.03 14.26 10.59
C PRO A 429 -9.49 13.11 11.44
N CYS A 430 -10.04 12.92 12.62
CA CYS A 430 -9.69 11.77 13.44
C CYS A 430 -10.47 10.56 12.93
N THR A 431 -9.79 9.69 12.20
CA THR A 431 -10.39 8.50 11.59
C THR A 431 -9.85 7.25 12.25
N LEU A 432 -10.76 6.38 12.74
CA LEU A 432 -10.45 5.07 13.27
C LEU A 432 -10.84 4.01 12.25
N THR A 433 -9.93 3.13 11.87
CA THR A 433 -10.28 1.93 11.08
C THR A 433 -11.00 0.93 11.97
N ALA A 434 -12.31 0.73 11.73
CA ALA A 434 -13.11 -0.27 12.40
C ALA A 434 -12.76 -1.69 11.90
N ALA A 435 -12.64 -1.86 10.58
CA ALA A 435 -12.16 -3.11 9.97
C ALA A 435 -11.57 -2.82 8.58
N ARG A 436 -10.50 -3.56 8.22
CA ARG A 436 -9.84 -3.51 6.92
C ARG A 436 -9.41 -4.91 6.51
N ASN A 437 -9.61 -5.28 5.24
CA ASN A 437 -9.40 -6.61 4.67
C ASN A 437 -10.57 -7.58 4.93
N LEU A 438 -11.78 -7.06 5.08
CA LEU A 438 -13.01 -7.84 4.96
C LEU A 438 -13.12 -8.46 3.55
N THR A 439 -14.04 -9.40 3.36
CA THR A 439 -14.50 -9.77 2.01
C THR A 439 -15.15 -8.56 1.34
N ASN A 440 -15.00 -8.43 0.00
CA ASN A 440 -15.64 -7.32 -0.72
C ASN A 440 -17.10 -7.67 -1.04
N GLU A 441 -17.92 -7.72 -0.01
CA GLU A 441 -19.34 -8.09 -0.04
C GLU A 441 -20.15 -7.26 0.96
N ARG A 442 -21.41 -7.65 1.20
CA ARG A 442 -22.28 -6.94 2.12
C ARG A 442 -21.96 -7.28 3.58
N HIS A 443 -21.79 -6.24 4.39
CA HIS A 443 -21.54 -6.29 5.83
C HIS A 443 -22.42 -5.31 6.58
N VAL A 444 -22.48 -5.45 7.90
CA VAL A 444 -23.11 -4.50 8.81
C VAL A 444 -22.09 -4.08 9.87
N VAL A 445 -21.82 -2.77 9.97
CA VAL A 445 -21.09 -2.23 11.12
C VAL A 445 -22.07 -1.69 12.15
N GLU A 446 -21.80 -2.01 13.43
CA GLU A 446 -22.55 -1.47 14.58
C GLU A 446 -21.60 -0.73 15.52
N ILE A 447 -21.98 0.46 15.93
CA ILE A 447 -21.27 1.29 16.92
C ILE A 447 -22.16 1.38 18.15
N ILE A 448 -21.75 0.72 19.24
CA ILE A 448 -22.55 0.54 20.45
C ILE A 448 -21.91 1.32 21.60
N PRO A 449 -22.44 2.48 22.02
CA PRO A 449 -21.91 3.22 23.16
C PRO A 449 -21.83 2.37 24.42
N ASN A 450 -20.78 2.54 25.23
CA ASN A 450 -20.61 1.79 26.49
C ASN A 450 -21.36 2.43 27.68
N GLY A 451 -21.94 3.62 27.51
CA GLY A 451 -22.61 4.34 28.58
C GLY A 451 -21.69 5.08 29.54
N ASP A 452 -20.39 5.16 29.21
CA ASP A 452 -19.34 5.80 30.00
C ASP A 452 -19.11 7.27 29.65
N GLY A 453 -19.91 7.81 28.74
CA GLY A 453 -19.90 9.20 28.29
C GLY A 453 -20.38 9.37 26.85
N PRO A 454 -20.41 10.62 26.35
CA PRO A 454 -20.86 10.91 24.98
C PRO A 454 -19.88 10.35 23.93
N VAL A 455 -20.44 9.70 22.92
CA VAL A 455 -19.72 9.08 21.80
C VAL A 455 -20.02 9.86 20.51
N PRO A 456 -19.17 10.82 20.08
CA PRO A 456 -19.38 11.60 18.88
C PRO A 456 -18.91 10.86 17.63
N VAL A 457 -19.81 10.74 16.64
CA VAL A 457 -19.52 10.22 15.29
C VAL A 457 -19.94 11.26 14.26
N GLN A 458 -19.05 11.64 13.36
CA GLN A 458 -19.35 12.56 12.26
C GLN A 458 -19.80 11.80 11.01
N ALA A 459 -19.07 10.74 10.66
CA ALA A 459 -19.35 9.96 9.47
C ALA A 459 -18.81 8.54 9.58
N ILE A 460 -19.24 7.68 8.69
CA ILE A 460 -18.67 6.37 8.42
C ILE A 460 -18.17 6.38 6.96
N GLU A 461 -16.92 6.03 6.74
CA GLU A 461 -16.33 5.89 5.41
C GLU A 461 -16.23 4.42 5.03
N VAL A 462 -16.71 4.07 3.86
CA VAL A 462 -16.71 2.72 3.32
C VAL A 462 -15.87 2.66 2.05
N TYR A 463 -15.00 1.67 1.97
CA TYR A 463 -14.11 1.45 0.85
C TYR A 463 -14.50 0.16 0.14
N ARG A 464 -14.83 0.28 -1.15
CA ARG A 464 -15.28 -0.81 -2.01
C ARG A 464 -14.28 -1.02 -3.15
N PRO A 465 -13.41 -2.05 -3.07
CA PRO A 465 -12.51 -2.39 -4.17
C PRO A 465 -13.24 -2.63 -5.48
N PRO A 466 -12.64 -2.31 -6.66
CA PRO A 466 -13.28 -2.48 -7.95
C PRO A 466 -13.57 -3.94 -8.35
N LEU A 467 -12.73 -4.87 -7.88
CA LEU A 467 -12.87 -6.30 -8.16
C LEU A 467 -13.31 -7.07 -6.91
N ARG A 468 -14.10 -8.12 -7.14
CA ARG A 468 -14.51 -9.09 -6.12
C ARG A 468 -13.53 -10.26 -6.00
#